data_0cb7d5520f6bcb9a1351eecd3723dd76
#
_entry.id   0cb7d5520f6bcb9a1351eecd3723dd76
#
_cell.length_a   1.000
_cell.length_b   1.000
_cell.length_c   1.000
_cell.angle_alpha   90.00
_cell.angle_beta   90.00
_cell.angle_gamma   90.00
#
_symmetry.space_group_name_H-M   'P 1'
#
loop_
_entity.id
_entity.type
_entity.pdbx_description
1 polymer ?
#
loop_
_entity_poly.entity_id
_entity_poly.type
_entity_poly.pdbx_seq_one_letter_code
_entity_poly.pdbx_strand_id
1 'polypeptide(L)'
;MIEINNDAEYTMDSSYAFKDEYGNTVVVSPSSGSYVWFCRDGVTGSKSRSHNLVDPVRDVTAESLSGESVETKLGITPKQARERAQETLDALGLDYMAIDRVELCQGCREENKGVQSYCVRVLRSINGTPLEGRNDYSESEIEGVGVGREWWYESCEIVVDDEGIASFYWMGPLEVTDILGEDANLIPFEDVENVFLKMLPVVNGDWVSRAETAVTYTVEKVRLALWRIIEKDSYTKGLLVPVWNIYCASEYTTELGEPYSSSALYYNKPTLCINAIDGSIIDTERGY
;
A
#
# COMPACT_ATOMS: atom_id res chain seq x y z
N MET A 1 -18.35 -9.43 4.31
CA MET A 1 -17.06 -10.12 4.60
C MET A 1 -16.73 -11.03 3.43
N ILE A 2 -15.48 -11.13 3.09
CA ILE A 2 -15.01 -11.89 1.92
C ILE A 2 -13.87 -12.78 2.41
N GLU A 3 -13.98 -14.09 2.16
CA GLU A 3 -12.88 -15.03 2.43
C GLU A 3 -11.79 -14.89 1.38
N ILE A 4 -10.55 -14.95 1.84
CA ILE A 4 -9.37 -14.91 0.99
C ILE A 4 -8.39 -16.01 1.38
N ASN A 5 -7.62 -16.45 0.41
CA ASN A 5 -6.58 -17.44 0.57
C ASN A 5 -5.27 -16.96 -0.05
N ASN A 6 -4.18 -17.36 0.56
CA ASN A 6 -2.82 -17.19 0.04
C ASN A 6 -2.13 -18.56 0.13
N ASP A 7 -2.46 -19.44 -0.79
CA ASP A 7 -1.91 -20.82 -0.87
C ASP A 7 -0.47 -20.88 -1.40
N ALA A 8 0.30 -19.79 -1.27
CA ALA A 8 1.71 -19.90 -1.55
C ALA A 8 2.34 -20.96 -0.63
N GLU A 9 2.46 -22.18 -1.14
CA GLU A 9 3.25 -23.19 -0.47
C GLU A 9 4.62 -22.61 -0.16
N TYR A 10 5.00 -22.63 1.11
CA TYR A 10 6.28 -22.15 1.59
C TYR A 10 7.39 -23.07 1.10
N THR A 11 7.75 -22.93 -0.17
CA THR A 11 8.94 -23.55 -0.74
C THR A 11 10.02 -22.49 -0.81
N MET A 12 11.04 -22.62 0.03
CA MET A 12 12.10 -21.64 0.24
C MET A 12 12.92 -21.23 -1.00
N ASP A 13 12.68 -21.78 -2.20
CA ASP A 13 13.69 -21.74 -3.27
C ASP A 13 13.20 -21.66 -4.72
N SER A 14 12.05 -21.10 -5.05
CA SER A 14 11.66 -21.07 -6.46
C SER A 14 11.20 -19.71 -6.97
N SER A 15 12.14 -18.76 -7.01
CA SER A 15 11.96 -17.58 -7.87
C SER A 15 12.36 -17.97 -9.29
N TYR A 16 11.46 -17.69 -10.23
CA TYR A 16 11.70 -17.89 -11.67
C TYR A 16 12.04 -16.53 -12.27
N ALA A 17 13.22 -16.42 -12.88
CA ALA A 17 13.64 -15.22 -13.58
C ALA A 17 13.69 -15.48 -15.08
N PHE A 18 13.05 -14.62 -15.84
CA PHE A 18 13.02 -14.64 -17.30
C PHE A 18 13.63 -13.36 -17.83
N LYS A 19 14.43 -13.47 -18.89
CA LYS A 19 14.98 -12.31 -19.59
C LYS A 19 14.58 -12.40 -21.05
N ASP A 20 14.01 -11.30 -21.59
CA ASP A 20 13.67 -11.25 -23.01
C ASP A 20 14.88 -10.87 -23.87
N GLU A 21 14.69 -10.85 -25.19
CA GLU A 21 15.73 -10.48 -26.17
C GLU A 21 16.16 -9.01 -26.07
N TYR A 22 15.38 -8.15 -25.42
CA TYR A 22 15.68 -6.75 -25.19
C TYR A 22 16.38 -6.50 -23.84
N GLY A 23 16.55 -7.54 -23.03
CA GLY A 23 17.18 -7.46 -21.74
C GLY A 23 16.22 -7.20 -20.57
N ASN A 24 14.92 -7.02 -20.84
CA ASN A 24 13.91 -6.85 -19.77
C ASN A 24 13.83 -8.12 -18.91
N THR A 25 13.65 -7.92 -17.63
CA THR A 25 13.60 -9.03 -16.66
C THR A 25 12.23 -9.16 -16.05
N VAL A 26 11.71 -10.37 -15.99
CA VAL A 26 10.50 -10.73 -15.20
C VAL A 26 10.92 -11.73 -14.15
N VAL A 27 10.54 -11.49 -12.91
CA VAL A 27 10.72 -12.42 -11.80
C VAL A 27 9.36 -12.76 -11.23
N VAL A 28 9.12 -14.04 -11.05
CA VAL A 28 7.94 -14.57 -10.36
C VAL A 28 8.43 -15.36 -9.17
N SER A 29 8.01 -14.98 -7.98
CA SER A 29 8.31 -15.69 -6.74
C SER A 29 7.02 -16.18 -6.10
N PRO A 30 6.77 -17.49 -6.04
CA PRO A 30 5.61 -18.07 -5.37
C PRO A 30 5.82 -18.30 -3.87
N SER A 31 6.97 -17.95 -3.31
CA SER A 31 7.26 -18.11 -1.88
C SER A 31 6.46 -17.14 -1.00
N SER A 32 6.61 -17.24 0.32
CA SER A 32 6.00 -16.29 1.26
C SER A 32 6.33 -14.86 0.82
N GLY A 33 5.30 -14.03 0.70
CA GLY A 33 5.45 -12.74 0.02
C GLY A 33 5.50 -12.87 -1.49
N SER A 34 4.72 -13.82 -2.07
CA SER A 34 4.58 -14.00 -3.51
C SER A 34 4.60 -12.67 -4.24
N TYR A 35 5.42 -12.58 -5.28
CA TYR A 35 5.47 -11.36 -6.08
C TYR A 35 5.70 -11.65 -7.56
N VAL A 36 5.22 -10.72 -8.37
CA VAL A 36 5.58 -10.60 -9.78
C VAL A 36 6.29 -9.26 -9.94
N TRP A 37 7.47 -9.31 -10.52
CA TRP A 37 8.26 -8.12 -10.77
C TRP A 37 8.75 -8.11 -12.21
N PHE A 38 8.46 -7.01 -12.90
CA PHE A 38 9.03 -6.68 -14.19
C PHE A 38 9.96 -5.49 -14.05
N CYS A 39 11.10 -5.53 -14.74
CA CYS A 39 12.02 -4.41 -14.83
C CYS A 39 12.58 -4.31 -16.25
N ARG A 40 12.44 -3.13 -16.86
CA ARG A 40 13.03 -2.82 -18.15
C ARG A 40 14.55 -2.84 -18.07
N ASP A 41 15.23 -3.25 -19.14
CA ASP A 41 16.70 -3.24 -19.22
C ASP A 41 17.26 -1.83 -19.00
N GLY A 42 18.42 -1.75 -18.37
CA GLY A 42 19.07 -0.48 -18.02
C GLY A 42 18.38 0.33 -16.92
N VAL A 43 17.22 -0.11 -16.43
CA VAL A 43 16.57 0.48 -15.26
C VAL A 43 17.30 -0.01 -14.00
N THR A 44 18.10 0.88 -13.42
CA THR A 44 18.81 0.57 -12.17
C THR A 44 17.87 0.64 -10.98
N GLY A 45 18.29 0.02 -9.88
CA GLY A 45 17.52 -0.25 -8.67
C GLY A 45 16.56 0.84 -8.16
N SER A 46 16.70 2.09 -8.60
CA SER A 46 15.84 3.21 -8.21
C SER A 46 14.48 3.24 -8.89
N LYS A 47 14.40 2.72 -10.10
CA LYS A 47 13.14 2.60 -10.84
C LYS A 47 12.57 1.18 -10.76
N SER A 48 13.28 0.26 -10.09
CA SER A 48 12.85 -1.14 -10.00
C SER A 48 11.87 -1.41 -8.87
N ARG A 49 11.86 -0.57 -7.85
CA ARG A 49 10.90 -0.60 -6.73
C ARG A 49 10.73 0.80 -6.17
N SER A 50 9.51 1.30 -6.13
CA SER A 50 9.26 2.65 -5.65
C SER A 50 9.60 2.81 -4.16
N HIS A 51 9.24 1.85 -3.32
CA HIS A 51 9.41 1.94 -1.87
C HIS A 51 10.86 1.88 -1.37
N ASN A 52 11.79 1.36 -2.17
CA ASN A 52 13.19 1.27 -1.74
C ASN A 52 14.05 2.47 -2.16
N LEU A 53 13.58 3.32 -3.06
CA LEU A 53 14.50 4.12 -3.85
C LEU A 53 13.98 5.46 -4.32
N VAL A 54 12.70 5.71 -4.19
CA VAL A 54 12.08 6.88 -4.76
C VAL A 54 11.28 7.56 -3.67
N ASP A 55 11.76 8.72 -3.28
CA ASP A 55 11.00 9.60 -2.39
C ASP A 55 9.81 10.17 -3.17
N PRO A 56 8.56 9.98 -2.73
CA PRO A 56 7.44 10.70 -3.31
C PRO A 56 7.69 12.19 -3.11
N VAL A 57 7.87 12.91 -4.21
CA VAL A 57 8.06 14.36 -4.17
C VAL A 57 6.71 15.04 -4.04
N ARG A 58 5.70 14.47 -4.72
CA ARG A 58 4.37 15.06 -4.80
C ARG A 58 3.33 14.06 -5.30
N ASP A 59 2.16 14.05 -4.67
CA ASP A 59 0.98 13.42 -5.25
C ASP A 59 0.44 14.30 -6.39
N VAL A 60 0.39 13.73 -7.58
CA VAL A 60 -0.07 14.40 -8.81
C VAL A 60 -1.36 13.80 -9.35
N THR A 61 -2.12 13.11 -8.50
CA THR A 61 -3.37 12.45 -8.91
C THR A 61 -4.40 13.46 -9.43
N ALA A 62 -4.48 14.64 -8.80
CA ALA A 62 -5.38 15.70 -9.26
C ALA A 62 -5.04 16.17 -10.67
N GLU A 63 -3.75 16.39 -10.94
CA GLU A 63 -3.23 16.76 -12.26
C GLU A 63 -3.43 15.64 -13.28
N SER A 64 -3.30 14.38 -12.86
CA SER A 64 -3.57 13.23 -13.74
C SER A 64 -5.03 13.17 -14.17
N LEU A 65 -5.95 13.54 -13.30
CA LEU A 65 -7.39 13.59 -13.61
C LEU A 65 -7.76 14.80 -14.47
N SER A 66 -7.16 15.96 -14.22
CA SER A 66 -7.40 17.18 -15.01
C SER A 66 -6.68 17.17 -16.36
N GLY A 67 -5.62 16.38 -16.48
CA GLY A 67 -4.73 16.36 -17.64
C GLY A 67 -3.79 17.56 -17.70
N GLU A 68 -3.65 18.32 -16.63
CA GLU A 68 -2.71 19.44 -16.52
C GLU A 68 -1.26 18.94 -16.45
N SER A 69 -0.33 19.77 -16.93
CA SER A 69 1.09 19.46 -16.81
C SER A 69 1.62 19.84 -15.43
N VAL A 70 2.56 19.05 -14.95
CA VAL A 70 3.25 19.26 -13.68
C VAL A 70 4.66 19.74 -13.95
N GLU A 71 5.19 20.61 -13.10
CA GLU A 71 6.59 20.98 -13.19
C GLU A 71 7.47 19.78 -12.87
N THR A 72 8.09 19.23 -13.91
CA THR A 72 8.89 17.99 -13.85
C THR A 72 9.93 18.02 -14.97
N LYS A 73 10.92 17.14 -14.87
CA LYS A 73 11.89 16.88 -15.94
C LYS A 73 11.42 15.81 -16.93
N LEU A 74 10.25 15.22 -16.68
CA LEU A 74 9.67 14.20 -17.56
C LEU A 74 8.98 14.87 -18.76
N GLY A 75 9.11 14.25 -19.92
CA GLY A 75 8.43 14.65 -21.15
C GLY A 75 6.96 14.18 -21.22
N ILE A 76 6.55 13.29 -20.30
CA ILE A 76 5.17 12.80 -20.18
C ILE A 76 4.43 13.51 -19.05
N THR A 77 3.11 13.59 -19.18
CA THR A 77 2.22 14.13 -18.14
C THR A 77 1.78 13.02 -17.16
N PRO A 78 1.30 13.38 -15.94
CA PRO A 78 0.70 12.41 -15.02
C PRO A 78 -0.45 11.63 -15.66
N LYS A 79 -1.27 12.30 -16.51
CA LYS A 79 -2.35 11.65 -17.25
C LYS A 79 -1.84 10.57 -18.18
N GLN A 80 -0.79 10.85 -18.95
CA GLN A 80 -0.17 9.85 -19.84
C GLN A 80 0.44 8.69 -19.06
N ALA A 81 1.05 8.96 -17.90
CA ALA A 81 1.55 7.91 -17.01
C ALA A 81 0.42 7.00 -16.52
N ARG A 82 -0.71 7.59 -16.12
CA ARG A 82 -1.91 6.86 -15.71
C ARG A 82 -2.49 6.02 -16.87
N GLU A 83 -2.59 6.58 -18.07
CA GLU A 83 -3.09 5.88 -19.26
C GLU A 83 -2.22 4.66 -19.58
N ARG A 84 -0.88 4.81 -19.59
CA ARG A 84 0.06 3.70 -19.80
C ARG A 84 -0.05 2.61 -18.73
N ALA A 85 -0.24 2.99 -17.49
CA ALA A 85 -0.44 2.04 -16.40
C ALA A 85 -1.76 1.27 -16.58
N GLN A 86 -2.85 1.95 -16.98
CA GLN A 86 -4.13 1.30 -17.25
C GLN A 86 -4.03 0.32 -18.43
N GLU A 87 -3.41 0.73 -19.52
CA GLU A 87 -3.15 -0.15 -20.68
C GLU A 87 -2.37 -1.41 -20.27
N THR A 88 -1.43 -1.27 -19.32
CA THR A 88 -0.66 -2.41 -18.80
C THR A 88 -1.55 -3.35 -17.99
N LEU A 89 -2.41 -2.83 -17.12
CA LEU A 89 -3.35 -3.63 -16.34
C LEU A 89 -4.33 -4.39 -17.27
N ASP A 90 -4.87 -3.69 -18.27
CA ASP A 90 -5.79 -4.26 -19.23
C ASP A 90 -5.12 -5.39 -20.06
N ALA A 91 -3.87 -5.16 -20.49
CA ALA A 91 -3.11 -6.16 -21.23
C ALA A 91 -2.77 -7.41 -20.40
N LEU A 92 -2.62 -7.27 -19.07
CA LEU A 92 -2.40 -8.35 -18.16
C LEU A 92 -3.69 -9.05 -17.70
N GLY A 93 -4.88 -8.55 -18.09
CA GLY A 93 -6.17 -9.08 -17.65
C GLY A 93 -6.49 -8.81 -16.18
N LEU A 94 -5.91 -7.74 -15.60
CA LEU A 94 -6.07 -7.35 -14.20
C LEU A 94 -7.21 -6.33 -14.05
N ASP A 95 -8.39 -6.65 -14.55
CA ASP A 95 -9.59 -5.80 -14.58
C ASP A 95 -10.18 -5.52 -13.18
N TYR A 96 -9.81 -6.34 -12.20
CA TYR A 96 -10.14 -6.15 -10.79
C TYR A 96 -9.18 -5.20 -10.06
N MET A 97 -8.16 -4.71 -10.73
CA MET A 97 -7.22 -3.71 -10.22
C MET A 97 -7.62 -2.30 -10.67
N ALA A 98 -7.53 -1.33 -9.78
CA ALA A 98 -7.86 0.07 -10.05
C ALA A 98 -6.72 0.99 -9.65
N ILE A 99 -6.45 2.00 -10.47
CA ILE A 99 -5.45 3.01 -10.15
C ILE A 99 -5.98 3.90 -9.03
N ASP A 100 -5.28 3.89 -7.89
CA ASP A 100 -5.57 4.69 -6.71
C ASP A 100 -5.02 6.11 -6.84
N ARG A 101 -3.70 6.22 -7.09
CA ARG A 101 -3.03 7.51 -7.17
C ARG A 101 -1.80 7.48 -8.08
N VAL A 102 -1.38 8.66 -8.48
CA VAL A 102 -0.15 8.89 -9.25
C VAL A 102 0.74 9.82 -8.44
N GLU A 103 1.94 9.39 -8.18
CA GLU A 103 2.95 10.13 -7.41
C GLU A 103 4.11 10.52 -8.34
N LEU A 104 4.53 11.78 -8.29
CA LEU A 104 5.81 12.17 -8.86
C LEU A 104 6.90 11.77 -7.89
N CYS A 105 7.82 10.96 -8.32
CA CYS A 105 8.87 10.39 -7.52
C CYS A 105 10.25 10.83 -8.00
N GLN A 106 11.20 10.95 -7.08
CA GLN A 106 12.57 11.32 -7.39
C GLN A 106 13.57 10.40 -6.69
N GLY A 107 14.56 9.94 -7.42
CA GLY A 107 15.63 9.15 -6.85
C GLY A 107 16.43 9.93 -5.82
N CYS A 108 16.67 9.30 -4.66
CA CYS A 108 17.40 9.90 -3.53
C CYS A 108 18.82 9.36 -3.35
N ARG A 109 19.17 8.24 -4.00
CA ARG A 109 20.53 7.65 -3.93
C ARG A 109 21.47 8.29 -4.92
N GLU A 110 22.77 8.26 -4.64
CA GLU A 110 23.81 8.88 -5.47
C GLU A 110 23.75 8.44 -6.95
N GLU A 111 23.48 7.15 -7.21
CA GLU A 111 23.39 6.59 -8.56
C GLU A 111 22.19 7.07 -9.37
N ASN A 112 21.17 7.63 -8.71
CA ASN A 112 19.91 8.04 -9.36
C ASN A 112 19.40 9.41 -8.92
N LYS A 113 20.22 10.16 -8.21
CA LYS A 113 19.84 11.45 -7.63
C LYS A 113 19.26 12.40 -8.67
N GLY A 114 18.02 12.81 -8.41
CA GLY A 114 17.29 13.73 -9.28
C GLY A 114 16.70 13.10 -10.54
N VAL A 115 16.80 11.79 -10.74
CA VAL A 115 16.04 11.06 -11.77
C VAL A 115 14.59 11.00 -11.34
N GLN A 116 13.68 11.43 -12.21
CA GLN A 116 12.25 11.46 -11.93
C GLN A 116 11.50 10.34 -12.66
N SER A 117 10.41 9.93 -12.09
CA SER A 117 9.43 9.01 -12.67
C SER A 117 8.07 9.23 -12.03
N TYR A 118 7.01 8.74 -12.66
CA TYR A 118 5.72 8.60 -12.00
C TYR A 118 5.60 7.20 -11.41
N CYS A 119 5.19 7.12 -10.16
CA CYS A 119 4.78 5.89 -9.51
C CYS A 119 3.26 5.85 -9.46
N VAL A 120 2.67 4.92 -10.18
CA VAL A 120 1.23 4.69 -10.21
C VAL A 120 0.91 3.59 -9.20
N ARG A 121 0.17 3.96 -8.14
CA ARG A 121 -0.31 3.03 -7.13
C ARG A 121 -1.60 2.39 -7.59
N VAL A 122 -1.66 1.09 -7.45
CA VAL A 122 -2.78 0.29 -7.91
C VAL A 122 -3.29 -0.55 -6.74
N LEU A 123 -4.60 -0.60 -6.58
CA LEU A 123 -5.27 -1.38 -5.53
C LEU A 123 -6.26 -2.36 -6.17
N ARG A 124 -6.41 -3.52 -5.57
CA ARG A 124 -7.54 -4.38 -5.89
C ARG A 124 -8.85 -3.67 -5.54
N SER A 125 -9.84 -3.81 -6.39
CA SER A 125 -11.19 -3.31 -6.17
C SER A 125 -12.20 -4.46 -6.20
N ILE A 126 -12.99 -4.58 -5.16
CA ILE A 126 -14.04 -5.59 -5.07
C ILE A 126 -15.38 -4.86 -4.95
N ASN A 127 -16.22 -4.99 -5.95
CA ASN A 127 -17.50 -4.27 -6.06
C ASN A 127 -17.34 -2.74 -5.89
N GLY A 128 -16.25 -2.18 -6.43
CA GLY A 128 -15.96 -0.73 -6.34
C GLY A 128 -15.31 -0.30 -5.01
N THR A 129 -15.15 -1.19 -4.03
CA THR A 129 -14.48 -0.90 -2.78
C THR A 129 -13.01 -1.30 -2.87
N PRO A 130 -12.06 -0.38 -2.64
CA PRO A 130 -10.64 -0.68 -2.73
C PRO A 130 -10.19 -1.55 -1.56
N LEU A 131 -9.27 -2.48 -1.84
CA LEU A 131 -8.51 -3.18 -0.82
C LEU A 131 -7.28 -2.34 -0.48
N GLU A 132 -7.25 -1.80 0.72
CA GLU A 132 -6.07 -1.10 1.25
C GLU A 132 -5.21 -2.05 2.09
N GLY A 133 -3.93 -1.73 2.19
CA GLY A 133 -2.96 -2.49 2.96
C GLY A 133 -1.70 -1.66 3.16
N ARG A 134 -0.82 -2.14 4.02
CA ARG A 134 0.51 -1.58 4.21
C ARG A 134 1.45 -2.03 3.09
N ASN A 135 2.55 -1.31 2.92
CA ASN A 135 3.62 -1.71 1.98
C ASN A 135 4.59 -2.76 2.59
N ASP A 136 4.12 -3.50 3.59
CA ASP A 136 4.87 -4.52 4.30
C ASP A 136 3.97 -5.74 4.61
N TYR A 137 4.32 -6.51 5.60
CA TYR A 137 3.61 -7.72 6.03
C TYR A 137 3.03 -7.54 7.44
N SER A 138 2.08 -8.41 7.78
CA SER A 138 1.67 -8.65 9.16
C SER A 138 2.41 -9.88 9.70
N GLU A 139 2.86 -9.82 10.94
CA GLU A 139 3.39 -10.98 11.64
C GLU A 139 2.23 -11.67 12.38
N SER A 140 1.99 -12.94 12.07
CA SER A 140 1.12 -13.77 12.89
C SER A 140 1.95 -14.65 13.81
N GLU A 141 1.82 -14.45 15.12
CA GLU A 141 2.31 -15.43 16.08
C GLU A 141 1.37 -16.63 16.06
N ILE A 142 1.84 -17.75 15.55
CA ILE A 142 1.16 -19.04 15.70
C ILE A 142 1.59 -19.63 17.03
N GLU A 143 0.65 -19.78 17.96
CA GLU A 143 0.91 -20.33 19.28
C GLU A 143 1.59 -21.71 19.18
N GLY A 144 2.81 -21.82 19.75
CA GLY A 144 3.61 -23.04 19.79
C GLY A 144 4.61 -23.26 18.64
N VAL A 145 4.69 -22.40 17.63
CA VAL A 145 5.63 -22.58 16.52
C VAL A 145 6.85 -21.64 16.60
N GLY A 146 6.79 -20.61 17.43
CA GLY A 146 7.93 -19.73 17.75
C GLY A 146 8.54 -18.93 16.60
N VAL A 147 7.94 -18.99 15.42
CA VAL A 147 8.38 -18.26 14.23
C VAL A 147 7.15 -17.55 13.67
N GLY A 148 7.14 -16.23 13.76
CA GLY A 148 6.16 -15.41 13.07
C GLY A 148 6.22 -15.71 11.57
N ARG A 149 5.08 -16.00 10.95
CA ARG A 149 5.00 -16.11 9.50
C ARG A 149 4.50 -14.80 8.95
N GLU A 150 5.25 -14.27 7.98
CA GLU A 150 4.93 -13.04 7.29
C GLU A 150 3.81 -13.32 6.28
N TRP A 151 2.71 -12.57 6.36
CA TRP A 151 1.74 -12.48 5.31
C TRP A 151 1.73 -11.07 4.74
N TRP A 152 2.32 -10.91 3.57
CA TRP A 152 2.42 -9.64 2.88
C TRP A 152 1.04 -9.11 2.47
N TYR A 153 0.82 -7.83 2.68
CA TYR A 153 -0.35 -7.16 2.15
C TYR A 153 -0.24 -7.06 0.63
N GLU A 154 -1.39 -7.19 -0.06
CA GLU A 154 -1.41 -7.01 -1.50
C GLU A 154 -1.07 -5.56 -1.82
N SER A 155 -0.04 -5.36 -2.63
CA SER A 155 0.38 -4.06 -3.13
C SER A 155 0.80 -4.18 -4.58
N CYS A 156 0.38 -3.21 -5.39
CA CYS A 156 0.76 -3.15 -6.80
C CYS A 156 1.18 -1.72 -7.15
N GLU A 157 2.30 -1.61 -7.87
CA GLU A 157 2.82 -0.35 -8.32
C GLU A 157 3.43 -0.47 -9.72
N ILE A 158 3.24 0.57 -10.52
CA ILE A 158 3.75 0.67 -11.88
C ILE A 158 4.57 1.96 -11.96
N VAL A 159 5.85 1.83 -12.24
CA VAL A 159 6.73 2.99 -12.45
C VAL A 159 6.76 3.30 -13.92
N VAL A 160 6.49 4.57 -14.26
CA VAL A 160 6.38 5.05 -15.63
C VAL A 160 7.33 6.23 -15.83
N ASP A 161 8.08 6.22 -16.92
CA ASP A 161 8.93 7.31 -17.36
C ASP A 161 8.73 7.65 -18.84
N ASP A 162 9.60 8.46 -19.41
CA ASP A 162 9.50 8.91 -20.82
C ASP A 162 9.57 7.74 -21.81
N GLU A 163 10.26 6.66 -21.48
CA GLU A 163 10.44 5.49 -22.33
C GLU A 163 9.29 4.45 -22.18
N GLY A 164 8.38 4.63 -21.22
CA GLY A 164 7.24 3.74 -20.97
C GLY A 164 7.23 3.15 -19.57
N ILE A 165 6.85 1.87 -19.45
CA ILE A 165 6.89 1.16 -18.18
C ILE A 165 8.34 0.86 -17.81
N ALA A 166 8.80 1.44 -16.71
CA ALA A 166 10.12 1.19 -16.18
C ALA A 166 10.13 -0.06 -15.29
N SER A 167 9.12 -0.20 -14.46
CA SER A 167 8.90 -1.42 -13.66
C SER A 167 7.43 -1.63 -13.34
N PHE A 168 7.08 -2.88 -13.10
CA PHE A 168 5.82 -3.33 -12.53
C PHE A 168 6.14 -4.22 -11.34
N TYR A 169 5.51 -3.97 -10.20
CA TYR A 169 5.73 -4.76 -9.00
C TYR A 169 4.39 -5.06 -8.33
N TRP A 170 4.07 -6.32 -8.20
CA TRP A 170 2.88 -6.81 -7.53
C TRP A 170 3.27 -7.80 -6.47
N MET A 171 3.04 -7.47 -5.21
CA MET A 171 3.38 -8.27 -4.05
C MET A 171 2.12 -8.74 -3.34
N GLY A 172 2.20 -9.92 -2.75
CA GLY A 172 1.14 -10.49 -1.92
C GLY A 172 -0.20 -10.68 -2.64
N PRO A 173 -0.22 -11.13 -3.92
CA PRO A 173 -1.48 -11.40 -4.60
C PRO A 173 -2.31 -12.38 -3.78
N LEU A 174 -3.61 -12.11 -3.71
CA LEU A 174 -4.54 -12.95 -2.97
C LEU A 174 -5.63 -13.48 -3.89
N GLU A 175 -6.20 -14.62 -3.51
CA GLU A 175 -7.38 -15.21 -4.14
C GLU A 175 -8.62 -14.91 -3.28
N VAL A 176 -9.67 -14.42 -3.92
CA VAL A 176 -11.00 -14.31 -3.29
C VAL A 176 -11.70 -15.66 -3.46
N THR A 177 -11.92 -16.36 -2.35
CA THR A 177 -12.50 -17.72 -2.37
C THR A 177 -14.00 -17.71 -2.18
N ASP A 178 -14.55 -16.79 -1.39
CA ASP A 178 -16.00 -16.70 -1.17
C ASP A 178 -16.40 -15.25 -0.75
N ILE A 179 -17.65 -14.90 -1.02
CA ILE A 179 -18.29 -13.66 -0.57
C ILE A 179 -19.35 -14.01 0.47
N LEU A 180 -18.99 -13.86 1.76
CA LEU A 180 -19.84 -14.26 2.89
C LEU A 180 -21.03 -13.33 3.15
N GLY A 181 -21.05 -12.12 2.56
CA GLY A 181 -22.15 -11.18 2.68
C GLY A 181 -21.90 -9.92 1.84
N GLU A 182 -22.86 -9.57 1.03
CA GLU A 182 -22.80 -8.39 0.14
C GLU A 182 -23.35 -7.13 0.85
N ASP A 183 -24.28 -7.28 1.79
CA ASP A 183 -24.95 -6.19 2.49
C ASP A 183 -24.47 -6.11 3.96
N ALA A 184 -23.31 -5.47 4.18
CA ALA A 184 -22.88 -5.17 5.53
C ALA A 184 -23.56 -3.90 6.04
N ASN A 185 -24.24 -3.98 7.18
CA ASN A 185 -24.72 -2.78 7.88
C ASN A 185 -23.51 -2.10 8.53
N LEU A 186 -23.11 -0.97 7.97
CA LEU A 186 -22.03 -0.16 8.52
C LEU A 186 -22.52 0.66 9.70
N ILE A 187 -21.66 0.85 10.71
CA ILE A 187 -21.94 1.80 11.80
C ILE A 187 -22.02 3.23 11.26
N PRO A 188 -22.85 4.10 11.83
CA PRO A 188 -22.92 5.51 11.48
C PRO A 188 -21.56 6.19 11.59
N PHE A 189 -21.24 7.11 10.68
CA PHE A 189 -19.96 7.80 10.69
C PHE A 189 -19.71 8.58 11.98
N GLU A 190 -20.75 9.09 12.64
CA GLU A 190 -20.65 9.74 13.96
C GLU A 190 -20.08 8.77 15.03
N ASP A 191 -20.43 7.49 14.95
CA ASP A 191 -19.87 6.47 15.85
C ASP A 191 -18.40 6.23 15.54
N VAL A 192 -18.01 6.26 14.26
CA VAL A 192 -16.60 6.18 13.83
C VAL A 192 -15.78 7.35 14.39
N GLU A 193 -16.30 8.58 14.31
CA GLU A 193 -15.65 9.77 14.90
C GLU A 193 -15.48 9.62 16.42
N ASN A 194 -16.51 9.12 17.10
CA ASN A 194 -16.47 8.88 18.55
C ASN A 194 -15.41 7.83 18.93
N VAL A 195 -15.31 6.73 18.14
CA VAL A 195 -14.27 5.71 18.32
C VAL A 195 -12.90 6.31 18.09
N PHE A 196 -12.71 7.05 16.98
CA PHE A 196 -11.45 7.69 16.65
C PHE A 196 -10.95 8.61 17.76
N LEU A 197 -11.79 9.53 18.25
CA LEU A 197 -11.41 10.47 19.31
C LEU A 197 -11.02 9.78 20.62
N LYS A 198 -11.67 8.66 20.96
CA LYS A 198 -11.37 7.89 22.17
C LYS A 198 -10.10 7.05 22.03
N MET A 199 -9.89 6.47 20.85
CA MET A 199 -8.85 5.47 20.65
C MET A 199 -7.53 6.08 20.17
N LEU A 200 -7.55 7.24 19.52
CA LEU A 200 -6.35 7.90 19.03
C LEU A 200 -5.27 8.07 20.12
N PRO A 201 -5.56 8.57 21.32
CA PRO A 201 -4.57 8.69 22.40
C PRO A 201 -4.15 7.33 22.98
N VAL A 202 -5.01 6.31 22.91
CA VAL A 202 -4.72 4.97 23.44
C VAL A 202 -3.73 4.25 22.53
N VAL A 203 -4.00 4.23 21.22
CA VAL A 203 -3.17 3.52 20.23
C VAL A 203 -1.81 4.20 20.06
N ASN A 204 -1.75 5.53 20.21
CA ASN A 204 -0.51 6.30 20.05
C ASN A 204 0.11 6.72 21.38
N GLY A 205 -0.29 6.12 22.50
CA GLY A 205 0.13 6.51 23.85
C GLY A 205 1.64 6.47 24.07
N ASP A 206 2.33 5.51 23.51
CA ASP A 206 3.79 5.37 23.62
C ASP A 206 4.53 6.53 22.92
N TRP A 207 4.03 7.01 21.80
CA TRP A 207 4.58 8.17 21.10
C TRP A 207 4.32 9.47 21.84
N VAL A 208 3.10 9.62 22.35
CA VAL A 208 2.71 10.80 23.13
C VAL A 208 3.53 10.91 24.42
N SER A 209 3.88 9.79 25.03
CA SER A 209 4.69 9.77 26.26
C SER A 209 6.15 10.18 26.04
N ARG A 210 6.66 10.13 24.82
CA ARG A 210 8.04 10.51 24.43
C ARG A 210 8.14 11.93 23.88
N ALA A 211 7.02 12.60 23.63
CA ALA A 211 7.02 13.97 23.15
C ALA A 211 7.15 14.93 24.34
N GLU A 212 8.03 15.94 24.26
CA GLU A 212 8.10 17.01 25.26
C GLU A 212 6.89 17.95 25.22
N THR A 213 6.21 17.98 24.09
CA THR A 213 5.02 18.79 23.86
C THR A 213 3.83 17.91 23.48
N ALA A 214 2.63 18.51 23.55
CA ALA A 214 1.43 17.84 23.05
C ALA A 214 1.59 17.47 21.56
N VAL A 215 1.18 16.25 21.22
CA VAL A 215 1.14 15.83 19.81
C VAL A 215 -0.15 16.36 19.20
N THR A 216 -0.01 17.04 18.07
CA THR A 216 -1.14 17.51 17.26
C THR A 216 -1.35 16.55 16.11
N TYR A 217 -2.57 16.04 15.98
CA TYR A 217 -2.99 15.22 14.85
C TYR A 217 -3.93 16.02 13.96
N THR A 218 -3.63 16.08 12.66
CA THR A 218 -4.50 16.68 11.65
C THR A 218 -4.96 15.57 10.72
N VAL A 219 -6.28 15.35 10.63
CA VAL A 219 -6.85 14.34 9.72
C VAL A 219 -6.65 14.82 8.28
N GLU A 220 -5.93 14.03 7.50
CA GLU A 220 -5.63 14.31 6.09
C GLU A 220 -6.58 13.58 5.15
N LYS A 221 -6.97 12.34 5.52
CA LYS A 221 -7.82 11.48 4.71
C LYS A 221 -8.63 10.55 5.59
N VAL A 222 -9.88 10.34 5.20
CA VAL A 222 -10.74 9.26 5.71
C VAL A 222 -11.25 8.47 4.52
N ARG A 223 -11.16 7.14 4.58
CA ARG A 223 -11.55 6.28 3.48
C ARG A 223 -12.25 5.03 3.97
N LEU A 224 -13.40 4.72 3.37
CA LEU A 224 -14.00 3.39 3.45
C LEU A 224 -13.26 2.47 2.49
N ALA A 225 -12.73 1.37 2.99
CA ALA A 225 -11.96 0.41 2.23
C ALA A 225 -12.23 -1.01 2.74
N LEU A 226 -11.68 -2.00 2.07
CA LEU A 226 -11.52 -3.34 2.61
C LEU A 226 -10.13 -3.44 3.26
N TRP A 227 -10.07 -4.19 4.35
CA TRP A 227 -8.81 -4.50 5.02
C TRP A 227 -8.76 -5.98 5.34
N ARG A 228 -7.56 -6.57 5.19
CA ARG A 228 -7.35 -7.97 5.53
C ARG A 228 -7.20 -8.15 7.03
N ILE A 229 -7.99 -9.05 7.60
CA ILE A 229 -7.74 -9.62 8.92
C ILE A 229 -7.38 -11.09 8.77
N ILE A 230 -6.42 -11.55 9.57
CA ILE A 230 -5.93 -12.93 9.54
C ILE A 230 -6.90 -13.81 10.32
N GLU A 231 -7.19 -15.00 9.81
CA GLU A 231 -7.91 -15.99 10.58
C GLU A 231 -7.00 -16.56 11.68
N LYS A 232 -7.54 -16.73 12.89
CA LYS A 232 -6.77 -17.24 14.01
C LYS A 232 -6.08 -18.56 13.65
N ASP A 233 -4.80 -18.66 14.00
CA ASP A 233 -3.94 -19.83 13.74
C ASP A 233 -3.74 -20.15 12.24
N SER A 234 -4.03 -19.19 11.34
CA SER A 234 -3.79 -19.29 9.92
C SER A 234 -2.89 -18.14 9.45
N TYR A 235 -2.07 -18.41 8.44
CA TYR A 235 -1.27 -17.43 7.70
C TYR A 235 -1.58 -17.46 6.19
N THR A 236 -2.53 -18.28 5.79
CA THR A 236 -2.97 -18.41 4.40
C THR A 236 -4.44 -18.05 4.22
N LYS A 237 -5.22 -18.05 5.30
CA LYS A 237 -6.65 -17.73 5.26
C LYS A 237 -6.93 -16.46 6.04
N GLY A 238 -7.79 -15.63 5.52
CA GLY A 238 -8.22 -14.41 6.14
C GLY A 238 -9.55 -13.93 5.62
N LEU A 239 -10.00 -12.83 6.19
CA LEU A 239 -11.22 -12.16 5.80
C LEU A 239 -10.88 -10.74 5.33
N LEU A 240 -11.55 -10.29 4.29
CA LEU A 240 -11.63 -8.88 3.97
C LEU A 240 -12.87 -8.31 4.65
N VAL A 241 -12.66 -7.33 5.49
CA VAL A 241 -13.73 -6.63 6.22
C VAL A 241 -13.77 -5.15 5.80
N PRO A 242 -14.95 -4.54 5.73
CA PRO A 242 -15.04 -3.13 5.50
C PRO A 242 -14.50 -2.35 6.70
N VAL A 243 -13.67 -1.36 6.43
CA VAL A 243 -13.02 -0.52 7.45
C VAL A 243 -13.09 0.95 7.09
N TRP A 244 -13.05 1.79 8.13
CA TRP A 244 -12.72 3.20 8.02
C TRP A 244 -11.24 3.39 8.33
N ASN A 245 -10.46 3.69 7.31
CA ASN A 245 -9.05 4.07 7.46
C ASN A 245 -8.95 5.59 7.64
N ILE A 246 -8.32 6.01 8.74
CA ILE A 246 -8.11 7.42 9.06
C ILE A 246 -6.61 7.70 9.03
N TYR A 247 -6.20 8.62 8.18
CA TYR A 247 -4.82 9.03 8.00
C TYR A 247 -4.64 10.43 8.57
N CYS A 248 -3.65 10.60 9.43
CA CYS A 248 -3.34 11.89 10.05
C CYS A 248 -1.89 12.30 9.77
N ALA A 249 -1.68 13.60 9.63
CA ALA A 249 -0.40 14.19 9.92
C ALA A 249 -0.25 14.31 11.45
N SER A 250 0.97 14.13 11.94
CA SER A 250 1.32 14.36 13.35
C SER A 250 2.46 15.37 13.47
N GLU A 251 2.34 16.29 14.41
CA GLU A 251 3.34 17.30 14.72
C GLU A 251 3.62 17.32 16.22
N TYR A 252 4.91 17.31 16.60
CA TYR A 252 5.35 17.42 17.99
C TYR A 252 6.79 17.92 18.08
N THR A 253 7.23 18.27 19.28
CA THR A 253 8.65 18.57 19.55
C THR A 253 9.30 17.37 20.24
N THR A 254 10.44 16.95 19.72
CA THR A 254 11.22 15.83 20.29
C THR A 254 11.89 16.24 21.62
N GLU A 255 12.37 15.25 22.39
CA GLU A 255 13.16 15.47 23.62
C GLU A 255 14.43 16.33 23.40
N LEU A 256 14.89 16.45 22.16
CA LEU A 256 16.03 17.31 21.79
C LEU A 256 15.59 18.75 21.41
N GLY A 257 14.32 19.06 21.54
CA GLY A 257 13.76 20.38 21.18
C GLY A 257 13.59 20.59 19.67
N GLU A 258 13.74 19.52 18.86
CA GLU A 258 13.61 19.61 17.41
C GLU A 258 12.13 19.38 17.00
N PRO A 259 11.57 20.23 16.09
CA PRO A 259 10.25 20.00 15.56
C PRO A 259 10.24 18.75 14.67
N TYR A 260 9.22 17.91 14.84
CA TYR A 260 9.01 16.73 14.03
C TYR A 260 7.62 16.76 13.41
N SER A 261 7.51 16.41 12.15
CA SER A 261 6.25 16.19 11.46
C SER A 261 6.30 14.90 10.65
N SER A 262 5.18 14.21 10.59
CA SER A 262 5.03 12.97 9.84
C SER A 262 3.62 12.88 9.28
N SER A 263 3.45 12.23 8.13
CA SER A 263 2.14 11.98 7.52
C SER A 263 1.93 10.48 7.36
N ALA A 264 0.80 10.00 7.83
CA ALA A 264 0.39 8.60 7.67
C ALA A 264 0.16 8.23 6.18
N LEU A 265 -0.22 9.21 5.37
CA LEU A 265 -0.39 9.00 3.92
C LEU A 265 0.93 8.66 3.23
N TYR A 266 2.03 9.30 3.67
CA TYR A 266 3.35 9.04 3.11
C TYR A 266 3.76 7.56 3.24
N TYR A 267 3.48 6.98 4.42
CA TYR A 267 3.81 5.58 4.70
C TYR A 267 2.73 4.59 4.27
N ASN A 268 1.62 5.07 3.71
CA ASN A 268 0.43 4.26 3.42
C ASN A 268 -0.02 3.41 4.63
N LYS A 269 0.13 3.97 5.82
CA LYS A 269 -0.23 3.33 7.09
C LYS A 269 -1.29 4.17 7.79
N PRO A 270 -2.54 3.73 7.89
CA PRO A 270 -3.57 4.50 8.58
C PRO A 270 -3.17 4.72 10.04
N THR A 271 -3.42 5.92 10.55
CA THR A 271 -3.23 6.26 11.96
C THR A 271 -4.17 5.44 12.84
N LEU A 272 -5.36 5.15 12.33
CA LEU A 272 -6.32 4.24 12.94
C LEU A 272 -7.12 3.53 11.85
N CYS A 273 -7.30 2.21 12.03
CA CYS A 273 -8.13 1.36 11.20
C CYS A 273 -9.30 0.85 12.05
N ILE A 274 -10.52 1.25 11.69
CA ILE A 274 -11.75 0.96 12.45
C ILE A 274 -12.62 0.02 11.62
N ASN A 275 -12.98 -1.14 12.15
CA ASN A 275 -13.94 -2.03 11.54
C ASN A 275 -15.28 -1.31 11.36
N ALA A 276 -15.72 -1.19 10.12
CA ALA A 276 -16.93 -0.43 9.80
C ALA A 276 -18.24 -1.15 10.18
N ILE A 277 -18.17 -2.41 10.62
CA ILE A 277 -19.35 -3.20 11.03
C ILE A 277 -19.65 -3.00 12.52
N ASP A 278 -18.61 -3.06 13.37
CA ASP A 278 -18.77 -3.11 14.83
C ASP A 278 -17.99 -2.04 15.60
N GLY A 279 -17.16 -1.24 14.92
CA GLY A 279 -16.34 -0.18 15.53
C GLY A 279 -15.10 -0.69 16.27
N SER A 280 -14.76 -1.97 16.16
CA SER A 280 -13.52 -2.49 16.73
C SER A 280 -12.29 -1.93 16.03
N ILE A 281 -11.18 -1.81 16.76
CA ILE A 281 -9.90 -1.36 16.20
C ILE A 281 -9.17 -2.56 15.62
N ILE A 282 -8.70 -2.41 14.40
CA ILE A 282 -7.83 -3.41 13.76
C ILE A 282 -6.38 -3.01 13.98
N ASP A 283 -5.62 -3.91 14.60
CA ASP A 283 -4.17 -3.80 14.69
C ASP A 283 -3.57 -4.17 13.33
N THR A 284 -3.18 -3.14 12.58
CA THR A 284 -2.64 -3.33 11.22
C THR A 284 -1.27 -3.99 11.19
N GLU A 285 -0.54 -4.07 12.33
CA GLU A 285 0.75 -4.75 12.43
C GLU A 285 0.57 -6.24 12.64
N ARG A 286 -0.41 -6.60 13.47
CA ARG A 286 -0.72 -8.00 13.77
C ARG A 286 -1.74 -8.61 12.81
N GLY A 287 -2.50 -7.78 12.11
CA GLY A 287 -3.47 -8.22 11.11
C GLY A 287 -4.80 -8.72 11.70
N TYR A 288 -5.16 -8.29 12.91
CA TYR A 288 -6.45 -8.64 13.54
C TYR A 288 -6.95 -7.53 14.48
#